data_9e6c17c39608b00e38b4eb4468bcb231
#
_entry.id   9e6c17c39608b00e38b4eb4468bcb231
#
_cell.length_a   1.000
_cell.length_b   1.000
_cell.length_c   1.000
_cell.angle_alpha   90.00
_cell.angle_beta   90.00
_cell.angle_gamma   90.00
#
_symmetry.space_group_name_H-M   'P 1'
#
loop_
_entity.id
_entity.type
_entity.pdbx_description
1 polymer ?
#
loop_
_entity_poly.entity_id
_entity_poly.type
_entity_poly.pdbx_seq_one_letter_code
_entity_poly.pdbx_strand_id
1 'polypeptide(L)'
;AAEKIFEKGFANKLIVCDSAEPKSINDLRMFGLRVRGARKGPDSIEYGIRFLQSLERIVIDPERCPNVAREFSEYELERDTDGEFKSVYPDKNNHTIDAVRYALEDEITKKKARVIKRSELDL
;
A
#
# COMPACT_ATOMS: atom_id res chain seq x y z
N ALA A 1 -10.74 10.22 -13.24
CA ALA A 1 -9.47 9.73 -12.65
C ALA A 1 -8.33 9.75 -13.66
N ALA A 2 -8.53 9.27 -14.89
CA ALA A 2 -7.48 9.24 -15.91
C ALA A 2 -6.92 10.63 -16.22
N GLU A 3 -7.75 11.63 -16.35
CA GLU A 3 -7.33 13.01 -16.63
C GLU A 3 -6.34 13.54 -15.60
N LYS A 4 -6.61 13.29 -14.31
CA LYS A 4 -5.72 13.73 -13.23
C LYS A 4 -4.35 13.05 -13.29
N ILE A 5 -4.33 11.79 -13.67
CA ILE A 5 -3.07 11.04 -13.82
C ILE A 5 -2.23 11.65 -14.95
N PHE A 6 -2.87 11.98 -16.09
CA PHE A 6 -2.20 12.65 -17.19
C PHE A 6 -1.71 14.05 -16.80
N GLU A 7 -2.55 14.85 -16.14
CA GLU A 7 -2.20 16.21 -15.72
C GLU A 7 -1.00 16.23 -14.77
N LYS A 8 -0.89 15.25 -13.89
CA LYS A 8 0.21 15.17 -12.92
C LYS A 8 1.48 14.53 -13.49
N GLY A 9 1.48 14.16 -14.77
CA GLY A 9 2.66 13.63 -15.45
C GLY A 9 2.96 12.17 -15.14
N PHE A 10 2.00 11.38 -14.72
CA PHE A 10 2.19 9.97 -14.39
C PHE A 10 1.72 8.99 -15.47
N ALA A 11 1.39 9.49 -16.66
CA ALA A 11 0.86 8.67 -17.74
C ALA A 11 1.82 7.55 -18.20
N ASN A 12 3.12 7.72 -18.02
CA ASN A 12 4.14 6.74 -18.38
C ASN A 12 4.56 5.82 -17.23
N LYS A 13 3.92 5.94 -16.07
CA LYS A 13 4.22 5.12 -14.91
C LYS A 13 3.23 3.97 -14.80
N LEU A 14 3.66 2.87 -14.18
CA LEU A 14 2.75 1.79 -13.85
C LEU A 14 1.83 2.23 -12.71
N ILE A 15 0.54 2.11 -12.93
CA ILE A 15 -0.49 2.43 -11.94
C ILE A 15 -0.98 1.11 -11.35
N VAL A 16 -0.94 0.99 -10.03
CA VAL A 16 -1.44 -0.19 -9.32
C VAL A 16 -2.72 0.21 -8.57
N CYS A 17 -3.80 -0.47 -8.89
CA CYS A 17 -5.12 -0.20 -8.33
C CYS A 17 -5.59 -1.34 -7.43
N ASP A 18 -6.58 -1.05 -6.60
CA ASP A 18 -7.29 -2.11 -5.89
C ASP A 18 -7.91 -3.08 -6.91
N SER A 19 -7.62 -4.35 -6.76
CA SER A 19 -8.11 -5.40 -7.65
C SER A 19 -9.59 -5.73 -7.46
N ALA A 20 -10.24 -5.17 -6.46
CA ALA A 20 -11.66 -5.37 -6.20
C ALA A 20 -12.57 -4.71 -7.26
N GLU A 21 -12.03 -3.79 -8.07
CA GLU A 21 -12.80 -3.09 -9.10
C GLU A 21 -12.21 -3.29 -10.50
N PRO A 22 -12.39 -4.48 -11.12
CA PRO A 22 -11.82 -4.76 -12.44
C PRO A 22 -12.29 -3.81 -13.54
N LYS A 23 -13.52 -3.31 -13.42
CA LYS A 23 -14.09 -2.37 -14.39
C LYS A 23 -13.29 -1.05 -14.41
N SER A 24 -13.00 -0.51 -13.24
CA SER A 24 -12.21 0.72 -13.13
C SER A 24 -10.81 0.56 -13.71
N ILE A 25 -10.19 -0.60 -13.47
CA ILE A 25 -8.88 -0.93 -14.04
C ILE A 25 -8.95 -0.95 -15.56
N ASN A 26 -9.97 -1.60 -16.11
CA ASN A 26 -10.16 -1.70 -17.55
C ASN A 26 -10.41 -0.33 -18.18
N ASP A 27 -11.23 0.50 -17.55
CA ASP A 27 -11.52 1.85 -18.02
C ASP A 27 -10.23 2.69 -18.10
N LEU A 28 -9.37 2.62 -17.08
CA LEU A 28 -8.09 3.33 -17.10
C LEU A 28 -7.16 2.84 -18.22
N ARG A 29 -7.14 1.53 -18.48
CA ARG A 29 -6.38 0.95 -19.60
C ARG A 29 -6.87 1.46 -20.94
N MET A 30 -8.17 1.63 -21.11
CA MET A 30 -8.75 2.16 -22.35
C MET A 30 -8.34 3.60 -22.62
N PHE A 31 -8.02 4.38 -21.59
CA PHE A 31 -7.44 5.71 -21.74
C PHE A 31 -5.93 5.71 -22.07
N GLY A 32 -5.33 4.54 -22.22
CA GLY A 32 -3.92 4.42 -22.59
C GLY A 32 -2.96 4.36 -21.42
N LEU A 33 -3.46 4.18 -20.20
CA LEU A 33 -2.62 4.07 -19.00
C LEU A 33 -2.16 2.62 -18.79
N ARG A 34 -0.95 2.48 -18.24
CA ARG A 34 -0.42 1.19 -17.80
C ARG A 34 -0.95 0.90 -16.40
N VAL A 35 -1.94 0.02 -16.31
CA VAL A 35 -2.63 -0.25 -15.06
C VAL A 35 -2.71 -1.75 -14.82
N ARG A 36 -2.52 -2.15 -13.57
CA ARG A 36 -2.83 -3.49 -13.11
C ARG A 36 -3.47 -3.47 -11.75
N GLY A 37 -4.12 -4.57 -11.38
CA GLY A 37 -4.63 -4.75 -10.03
C GLY A 37 -3.52 -5.15 -9.06
N ALA A 38 -3.67 -4.76 -7.81
CA ALA A 38 -2.79 -5.20 -6.73
C ALA A 38 -2.90 -6.73 -6.54
N ARG A 39 -1.78 -7.37 -6.23
CA ARG A 39 -1.71 -8.80 -5.92
C ARG A 39 -1.99 -9.00 -4.45
N LYS A 40 -3.23 -9.33 -4.11
CA LYS A 40 -3.64 -9.55 -2.74
C LYS A 40 -3.41 -11.02 -2.37
N GLY A 41 -2.29 -11.32 -1.77
CA GLY A 41 -1.97 -12.65 -1.26
C GLY A 41 -2.26 -12.79 0.24
N PRO A 42 -2.08 -14.00 0.82
CA PRO A 42 -2.17 -14.21 2.26
C PRO A 42 -1.22 -13.28 3.00
N ASP A 43 -1.70 -12.69 4.10
CA ASP A 43 -0.92 -11.81 4.98
C ASP A 43 -0.35 -10.56 4.30
N SER A 44 -0.90 -10.16 3.15
CA SER A 44 -0.40 -9.00 2.40
C SER A 44 -0.48 -7.70 3.20
N ILE A 45 -1.51 -7.53 4.03
CA ILE A 45 -1.66 -6.36 4.89
C ILE A 45 -0.55 -6.34 5.94
N GLU A 46 -0.35 -7.46 6.63
CA GLU A 46 0.68 -7.57 7.67
C GLU A 46 2.09 -7.30 7.10
N TYR A 47 2.46 -7.95 6.00
CA TYR A 47 3.75 -7.74 5.38
C TYR A 47 3.93 -6.30 4.89
N GLY A 48 2.88 -5.71 4.34
CA GLY A 48 2.91 -4.32 3.88
C GLY A 48 3.11 -3.33 5.01
N ILE A 49 2.37 -3.49 6.10
CA ILE A 49 2.52 -2.62 7.28
C ILE A 49 3.90 -2.79 7.91
N ARG A 50 4.39 -4.02 8.06
CA ARG A 50 5.74 -4.28 8.58
C ARG A 50 6.82 -3.67 7.70
N PHE A 51 6.64 -3.72 6.38
CA PHE A 51 7.55 -3.07 5.45
C PHE A 51 7.63 -1.57 5.70
N LEU A 52 6.46 -0.90 5.81
CA LEU A 52 6.41 0.53 6.09
C LEU A 52 7.06 0.87 7.43
N GLN A 53 6.82 0.07 8.46
CA GLN A 53 7.42 0.24 9.77
C GLN A 53 8.95 0.04 9.76
N SER A 54 9.46 -0.76 8.83
CA SER A 54 10.89 -1.02 8.72
C SER A 54 11.67 0.08 8.03
N LEU A 55 10.99 1.02 7.40
CA LEU A 55 11.64 2.13 6.72
C LEU A 55 12.23 3.09 7.74
N GLU A 56 13.42 3.59 7.43
CA GLU A 56 14.11 4.56 8.29
C GLU A 56 13.29 5.83 8.45
N ARG A 57 12.60 6.24 7.38
CA ARG A 57 11.84 7.48 7.39
C ARG A 57 10.77 7.46 6.29
N ILE A 58 9.60 8.00 6.61
CA ILE A 58 8.54 8.28 5.66
C ILE A 58 8.27 9.78 5.70
N VAL A 59 8.41 10.45 4.56
CA VAL A 59 8.23 11.90 4.47
C VAL A 59 6.90 12.18 3.77
N ILE A 60 6.04 12.94 4.43
CA ILE A 60 4.73 13.32 3.93
C ILE A 60 4.56 14.83 4.08
N ASP A 61 4.16 15.50 3.00
CA ASP A 61 3.84 16.92 3.03
C ASP A 61 2.37 17.09 3.47
N PRO A 62 2.11 17.58 4.68
CA PRO A 62 0.74 17.69 5.20
C PRO A 62 -0.11 18.74 4.48
N GLU A 63 0.50 19.72 3.85
CA GLU A 63 -0.24 20.73 3.09
C GLU A 63 -0.73 20.18 1.75
N ARG A 64 0.13 19.43 1.06
CA ARG A 64 -0.21 18.83 -0.24
C ARG A 64 -1.02 17.54 -0.10
N CYS A 65 -0.78 16.80 0.98
CA CYS A 65 -1.35 15.49 1.21
C CYS A 65 -1.95 15.38 2.62
N PRO A 66 -2.99 16.18 2.94
CA PRO A 66 -3.55 16.20 4.30
C PRO A 66 -4.16 14.86 4.72
N ASN A 67 -4.81 14.15 3.80
CA ASN A 67 -5.41 12.85 4.11
C ASN A 67 -4.36 11.79 4.40
N VAL A 68 -3.27 11.80 3.63
CA VAL A 68 -2.14 10.89 3.85
C VAL A 68 -1.52 11.13 5.22
N ALA A 69 -1.25 12.40 5.54
CA ALA A 69 -0.67 12.78 6.83
C ALA A 69 -1.56 12.32 7.99
N ARG A 70 -2.86 12.54 7.88
CA ARG A 70 -3.82 12.13 8.92
C ARG A 70 -3.84 10.62 9.08
N GLU A 71 -4.00 9.86 7.99
CA GLU A 71 -4.08 8.40 8.06
C GLU A 71 -2.82 7.78 8.63
N PHE A 72 -1.64 8.22 8.19
CA PHE A 72 -0.37 7.67 8.68
C PHE A 72 -0.10 8.02 10.14
N SER A 73 -0.61 9.16 10.64
CA SER A 73 -0.43 9.55 12.04
C SER A 73 -1.43 8.89 12.99
N GLU A 74 -2.60 8.50 12.50
CA GLU A 74 -3.69 7.98 13.34
C GLU A 74 -3.87 6.46 13.26
N TYR A 75 -3.26 5.80 12.26
CA TYR A 75 -3.44 4.37 12.04
C TYR A 75 -2.75 3.55 13.12
N GLU A 76 -3.51 2.76 13.85
CA GLU A 76 -2.99 1.86 14.88
C GLU A 76 -3.82 0.57 14.92
N LEU A 77 -3.24 -0.48 15.49
CA LEU A 77 -3.95 -1.74 15.73
C LEU A 77 -5.14 -1.51 16.65
N GLU A 78 -6.20 -2.30 16.45
CA GLU A 78 -7.35 -2.27 17.33
C GLU A 78 -6.97 -2.71 18.75
N ARG A 79 -7.65 -2.12 19.74
CA ARG A 79 -7.46 -2.48 21.15
C ARG A 79 -8.60 -3.37 21.60
N ASP A 80 -8.29 -4.31 22.49
CA ASP A 80 -9.30 -5.13 23.15
C ASP A 80 -9.94 -4.37 24.32
N THR A 81 -10.81 -5.03 25.06
CA THR A 81 -11.51 -4.43 26.22
C THR A 81 -10.57 -4.08 27.37
N ASP A 82 -9.39 -4.70 27.43
CA ASP A 82 -8.37 -4.45 28.45
C ASP A 82 -7.36 -3.37 28.04
N GLY A 83 -7.54 -2.77 26.84
CA GLY A 83 -6.65 -1.76 26.31
C GLY A 83 -5.39 -2.29 25.62
N GLU A 84 -5.23 -3.61 25.52
CA GLU A 84 -4.12 -4.24 24.82
C GLU A 84 -4.36 -4.25 23.31
N PHE A 85 -3.29 -4.14 22.52
CA PHE A 85 -3.41 -4.18 21.06
C PHE A 85 -3.75 -5.58 20.58
N LYS A 86 -4.76 -5.67 19.72
CA LYS A 86 -5.06 -6.90 18.98
C LYS A 86 -4.16 -7.00 17.76
N SER A 87 -3.95 -8.22 17.25
CA SER A 87 -3.25 -8.45 15.98
C SER A 87 -4.18 -8.23 14.78
N VAL A 88 -5.08 -7.26 14.88
CA VAL A 88 -6.06 -6.93 13.84
C VAL A 88 -5.77 -5.55 13.30
N TYR A 89 -5.56 -5.49 11.98
CA TYR A 89 -5.35 -4.22 11.28
C TYR A 89 -6.71 -3.63 10.91
N PRO A 90 -7.03 -2.38 11.36
CA PRO A 90 -8.33 -1.79 11.07
C PRO A 90 -8.55 -1.58 9.57
N ASP A 91 -9.77 -1.88 9.11
CA ASP A 91 -10.17 -1.62 7.72
C ASP A 91 -11.00 -0.34 7.66
N LYS A 92 -10.41 0.74 8.17
CA LYS A 92 -10.99 2.08 8.16
C LYS A 92 -9.87 3.12 8.20
N ASN A 93 -10.12 4.29 7.60
CA ASN A 93 -9.15 5.39 7.56
C ASN A 93 -7.77 4.94 7.05
N ASN A 94 -7.76 4.06 6.05
CA ASN A 94 -6.55 3.44 5.51
C ASN A 94 -6.46 3.51 3.99
N HIS A 95 -7.25 4.36 3.34
CA HIS A 95 -7.28 4.43 1.88
C HIS A 95 -5.94 4.79 1.27
N THR A 96 -5.25 5.77 1.83
CA THR A 96 -3.93 6.18 1.34
C THR A 96 -2.85 5.19 1.74
N ILE A 97 -2.99 4.56 2.91
CA ILE A 97 -2.08 3.51 3.37
C ILE A 97 -2.17 2.31 2.42
N ASP A 98 -3.37 1.89 2.05
CA ASP A 98 -3.58 0.82 1.09
C ASP A 98 -2.97 1.16 -0.27
N ALA A 99 -3.19 2.39 -0.75
CA ALA A 99 -2.64 2.84 -2.02
C ALA A 99 -1.11 2.79 -2.03
N VAL A 100 -0.47 3.21 -0.94
CA VAL A 100 0.99 3.15 -0.78
C VAL A 100 1.46 1.70 -0.76
N ARG A 101 0.80 0.81 -0.03
CA ARG A 101 1.13 -0.62 -0.02
C ARG A 101 1.05 -1.22 -1.43
N TYR A 102 0.00 -0.90 -2.18
CA TYR A 102 -0.16 -1.40 -3.55
C TYR A 102 0.95 -0.88 -4.46
N ALA A 103 1.28 0.40 -4.35
CA ALA A 103 2.34 1.00 -5.15
C ALA A 103 3.71 0.36 -4.86
N LEU A 104 3.93 -0.10 -3.64
CA LEU A 104 5.20 -0.67 -3.19
C LEU A 104 5.21 -2.20 -3.15
N GLU A 105 4.18 -2.87 -3.66
CA GLU A 105 4.07 -4.32 -3.48
C GLU A 105 5.24 -5.12 -4.07
N ASP A 106 5.84 -4.67 -5.15
CA ASP A 106 7.02 -5.32 -5.71
C ASP A 106 8.22 -5.23 -4.75
N GLU A 107 8.40 -4.08 -4.10
CA GLU A 107 9.46 -3.89 -3.10
C GLU A 107 9.20 -4.72 -1.84
N ILE A 108 7.95 -4.79 -1.41
CA ILE A 108 7.53 -5.61 -0.26
C ILE A 108 7.82 -7.09 -0.55
N THR A 109 7.49 -7.56 -1.74
CA THR A 109 7.72 -8.94 -2.17
C THR A 109 9.22 -9.26 -2.21
N LYS A 110 10.05 -8.37 -2.73
CA LYS A 110 11.50 -8.54 -2.77
C LYS A 110 12.09 -8.66 -1.36
N LYS A 111 11.65 -7.83 -0.43
CA LYS A 111 12.12 -7.88 0.96
C LYS A 111 11.73 -9.18 1.63
N LYS A 112 10.51 -9.65 1.43
CA LYS A 112 10.02 -10.93 1.93
C LYS A 112 10.90 -12.09 1.44
N ALA A 113 11.21 -12.13 0.14
CA ALA A 113 12.06 -13.14 -0.47
C ALA A 113 13.48 -13.14 0.13
N ARG A 114 14.05 -11.97 0.37
CA ARG A 114 15.39 -11.85 1.00
C ARG A 114 15.40 -12.39 2.43
N VAL A 115 14.37 -12.12 3.21
CA VAL A 115 14.25 -12.62 4.59
C VAL A 115 14.17 -14.15 4.59
N ILE A 116 13.36 -14.74 3.71
CA ILE A 116 13.25 -16.20 3.58
C ILE A 116 14.60 -16.81 3.21
N LYS A 117 15.31 -16.26 2.23
CA LYS A 117 16.65 -16.74 1.84
C LYS A 117 17.66 -16.69 2.98
N ARG A 118 17.66 -15.64 3.78
CA ARG A 118 18.54 -15.53 4.93
C ARG A 118 18.25 -16.60 5.96
N SER A 119 16.98 -16.87 6.23
CA SER A 119 16.58 -17.94 7.15
C SER A 119 17.06 -19.32 6.68
N GLU A 120 17.01 -19.59 5.38
CA GLU A 120 17.51 -20.84 4.80
C GLU A 120 19.03 -20.97 4.90
N LEU A 121 19.75 -19.85 4.81
CA LEU A 121 21.21 -19.83 4.89
C LEU A 121 21.75 -19.93 6.32
N ASP A 122 20.98 -19.55 7.31
CA ASP A 122 21.37 -19.58 8.73
C ASP A 122 21.15 -20.96 9.37
N LEU A 123 20.80 -21.94 8.59
CA LEU A 123 20.69 -23.33 9.01
C LEU A 123 22.05 -24.03 8.96
#